data_2e6d1826b13ec920abdc00f44136c850
#
_entry.id   2e6d1826b13ec920abdc00f44136c850
#
_cell.length_a   1.000
_cell.length_b   1.000
_cell.length_c   1.000
_cell.angle_alpha   90.00
_cell.angle_beta   90.00
_cell.angle_gamma   90.00
#
_symmetry.space_group_name_H-M   'P 1'
#
loop_
_entity.id
_entity.type
_entity.pdbx_description
1 polymer ?
#
loop_
_entity_poly.entity_id
_entity_poly.type
_entity_poly.pdbx_seq_one_letter_code
_entity_poly.pdbx_strand_id
1 'polypeptide(L)'
;VENAHYAYVEVLDDITKKVVIKHVMTPEHHIEFIEVISNDKKFVKRKFLSMTEPAELTFKCNCEEGFFVRLYCNLDGVWVTK
;
A
#
# COMPACT_ATOMS: atom_id res chain seq x y z
N VAL A 1 -5.04 -1.82 -16.91
CA VAL A 1 -4.47 -2.91 -16.14
C VAL A 1 -3.41 -2.41 -15.19
N GLU A 2 -2.48 -1.58 -15.67
CA GLU A 2 -1.45 -1.02 -14.82
C GLU A 2 -2.06 -0.17 -13.70
N ASN A 3 -3.15 0.52 -13.99
CA ASN A 3 -3.81 1.37 -13.00
C ASN A 3 -4.47 0.57 -11.88
N ALA A 4 -4.71 -0.72 -12.11
CA ALA A 4 -5.36 -1.57 -11.11
C ALA A 4 -4.48 -1.81 -9.88
N HIS A 5 -3.17 -1.54 -9.99
CA HIS A 5 -2.23 -1.73 -8.87
C HIS A 5 -1.58 -0.43 -8.44
N TYR A 6 -2.11 0.69 -8.88
CA TYR A 6 -1.54 1.99 -8.55
C TYR A 6 -1.92 2.40 -7.13
N ALA A 7 -0.95 2.89 -6.38
CA ALA A 7 -1.17 3.35 -5.01
C ALA A 7 -1.35 4.86 -4.99
N TYR A 8 -2.42 5.30 -4.36
CA TYR A 8 -2.67 6.73 -4.12
C TYR A 8 -2.35 7.03 -2.67
N VAL A 9 -1.77 8.19 -2.42
CA VAL A 9 -1.40 8.60 -1.07
C VAL A 9 -2.19 9.84 -0.69
N GLU A 10 -2.90 9.76 0.44
CA GLU A 10 -3.60 10.90 1.02
C GLU A 10 -2.81 11.39 2.22
N VAL A 11 -2.54 12.69 2.27
CA VAL A 11 -1.86 13.31 3.42
C VAL A 11 -2.95 13.76 4.40
N LEU A 12 -3.00 13.14 5.57
CA LEU A 12 -4.01 13.45 6.57
C LEU A 12 -3.55 14.54 7.53
N ASP A 13 -2.26 14.52 7.88
CA ASP A 13 -1.62 15.61 8.66
C ASP A 13 -0.11 15.51 8.43
N ASP A 14 0.68 16.26 9.19
CA ASP A 14 2.12 16.36 8.97
C ASP A 14 2.84 15.03 8.97
N ILE A 15 2.35 14.06 9.75
CA ILE A 15 3.03 12.77 9.89
C ILE A 15 2.15 11.60 9.51
N THR A 16 0.85 11.81 9.29
CA THR A 16 -0.09 10.71 9.03
C THR A 16 -0.47 10.69 7.56
N LYS A 17 -0.30 9.55 6.93
CA LYS A 17 -0.64 9.35 5.53
C LYS A 17 -1.45 8.07 5.37
N LYS A 18 -2.22 8.01 4.31
CA LYS A 18 -3.04 6.86 4.00
C LYS A 18 -2.76 6.44 2.57
N VAL A 19 -2.40 5.17 2.40
CA VAL A 19 -2.20 4.57 1.10
C VAL A 19 -3.49 3.89 0.69
N VAL A 20 -3.97 4.15 -0.52
CA VAL A 20 -5.18 3.54 -1.06
C VAL A 20 -4.83 2.89 -2.39
N ILE A 21 -5.16 1.59 -2.50
CA ILE A 21 -4.99 0.85 -3.75
C ILE A 21 -6.39 0.64 -4.33
N LYS A 22 -6.65 1.23 -5.48
CA LYS A 22 -7.95 1.03 -6.15
C LYS A 22 -7.88 -0.28 -6.93
N HIS A 23 -8.35 -1.34 -6.30
CA HIS A 23 -8.23 -2.69 -6.83
C HIS A 23 -9.45 -3.49 -6.41
N VAL A 24 -9.84 -4.45 -7.23
CA VAL A 24 -10.93 -5.33 -6.84
C VAL A 24 -10.50 -6.13 -5.60
N MET A 25 -11.46 -6.37 -4.73
CA MET A 25 -11.22 -7.15 -3.51
C MET A 25 -12.30 -8.22 -3.43
N THR A 26 -12.02 -9.35 -4.06
CA THR A 26 -12.91 -10.52 -4.07
C THR A 26 -12.09 -11.74 -3.69
N PRO A 27 -12.73 -12.86 -3.29
CA PRO A 27 -11.97 -14.07 -2.97
C PRO A 27 -11.07 -14.54 -4.11
N GLU A 28 -11.47 -14.32 -5.35
CA GLU A 28 -10.71 -14.77 -6.52
C GLU A 28 -9.60 -13.81 -6.91
N HIS A 29 -9.76 -12.51 -6.60
CA HIS A 29 -8.79 -11.50 -7.03
C HIS A 29 -8.75 -10.39 -5.99
N HIS A 30 -7.64 -10.28 -5.27
CA HIS A 30 -7.53 -9.33 -4.17
C HIS A 30 -6.06 -9.00 -3.87
N ILE A 31 -5.87 -7.91 -3.16
CA ILE A 31 -4.56 -7.55 -2.60
C ILE A 31 -4.42 -8.24 -1.25
N GLU A 32 -3.35 -8.98 -1.06
CA GLU A 32 -3.14 -9.75 0.17
C GLU A 32 -2.44 -8.93 1.24
N PHE A 33 -1.52 -8.06 0.87
CA PHE A 33 -0.92 -7.14 1.84
C PHE A 33 -0.46 -5.87 1.15
N ILE A 34 -0.34 -4.82 1.97
CA ILE A 34 0.26 -3.55 1.58
C ILE A 34 1.41 -3.29 2.52
N GLU A 35 2.52 -2.82 1.99
CA GLU A 35 3.71 -2.54 2.78
C GLU A 35 4.24 -1.17 2.40
N VAL A 36 4.57 -0.36 3.42
CA VAL A 36 5.21 0.94 3.23
C VAL A 36 6.63 0.83 3.74
N ILE A 37 7.59 1.25 2.94
CA ILE A 37 9.01 1.19 3.28
C ILE A 37 9.62 2.55 3.02
N SER A 38 10.24 3.16 4.04
CA SER A 38 10.93 4.44 3.83
C SER A 38 12.16 4.21 2.95
N ASN A 39 12.55 5.26 2.22
CA ASN A 39 13.68 5.13 1.29
C ASN A 39 14.99 4.84 2.02
N ASP A 40 15.12 5.27 3.28
CA ASP A 40 16.31 4.95 4.10
C ASP A 40 16.22 3.58 4.75
N LYS A 41 15.12 2.84 4.54
CA LYS A 41 14.91 1.47 5.04
C LYS A 41 14.76 1.38 6.56
N LYS A 42 14.56 2.50 7.24
CA LYS A 42 14.45 2.50 8.71
C LYS A 42 13.02 2.35 9.19
N PHE A 43 12.04 2.56 8.31
CA PHE A 43 10.63 2.43 8.65
C PHE A 43 9.99 1.43 7.70
N VAL A 44 9.33 0.42 8.26
CA VAL A 44 8.58 -0.57 7.47
C VAL A 44 7.27 -0.85 8.20
N LYS A 45 6.17 -0.76 7.48
CA LYS A 45 4.88 -1.16 8.01
C LYS A 45 4.14 -2.00 6.99
N ARG A 46 3.66 -3.16 7.41
CA ARG A 46 2.91 -4.09 6.56
C ARG A 46 1.55 -4.33 7.17
N LYS A 47 0.54 -4.37 6.33
CA LYS A 47 -0.81 -4.74 6.75
C LYS A 47 -1.31 -5.86 5.84
N PHE A 48 -1.70 -6.97 6.44
CA PHE A 48 -2.37 -8.04 5.73
C PHE A 48 -3.86 -7.73 5.65
N LEU A 49 -4.45 -7.96 4.50
CA LEU A 49 -5.83 -7.60 4.21
C LEU A 49 -6.69 -8.85 4.13
N SER A 50 -7.96 -8.73 4.56
CA SER A 50 -8.92 -9.78 4.26
C SER A 50 -9.32 -9.68 2.79
N MET A 51 -9.93 -10.73 2.28
CA MET A 51 -10.25 -10.81 0.85
C MET A 51 -11.26 -9.78 0.38
N THR A 52 -12.01 -9.16 1.31
CA THR A 52 -13.11 -8.28 0.95
C THR A 52 -13.01 -6.87 1.54
N GLU A 53 -11.98 -6.58 2.35
CA GLU A 53 -11.85 -5.23 2.90
C GLU A 53 -11.18 -4.31 1.89
N PRO A 54 -11.41 -2.98 1.99
CA PRO A 54 -10.71 -2.05 1.09
C PRO A 54 -9.20 -2.15 1.25
N ALA A 55 -8.49 -2.00 0.15
CA ALA A 55 -7.03 -2.08 0.15
C ALA A 55 -6.45 -0.73 0.59
N GLU A 56 -6.36 -0.52 1.88
CA GLU A 56 -5.93 0.76 2.48
C GLU A 56 -5.00 0.50 3.65
N LEU A 57 -4.06 1.41 3.85
CA LEU A 57 -3.12 1.36 4.97
C LEU A 57 -2.84 2.78 5.44
N THR A 58 -3.16 3.07 6.71
CA THR A 58 -2.83 4.35 7.33
C THR A 58 -1.58 4.17 8.18
N PHE A 59 -0.64 5.11 8.06
CA PHE A 59 0.61 5.02 8.79
C PHE A 59 1.10 6.40 9.19
N LYS A 60 1.93 6.44 10.23
CA LYS A 60 2.58 7.67 10.68
C LYS A 60 4.07 7.55 10.43
N CYS A 61 4.61 8.48 9.68
CA CYS A 61 6.01 8.45 9.32
C CYS A 61 6.51 9.85 9.04
N ASN A 62 7.62 10.21 9.65
CA ASN A 62 8.35 11.41 9.30
C ASN A 62 9.44 11.01 8.30
N CYS A 63 9.01 10.54 7.14
CA CYS A 63 9.89 9.97 6.14
C CYS A 63 10.44 11.09 5.25
N GLU A 64 11.46 11.78 5.74
CA GLU A 64 12.01 12.95 5.03
C GLU A 64 12.57 12.60 3.66
N GLU A 65 13.10 11.40 3.50
CA GLU A 65 13.66 10.98 2.23
C GLU A 65 12.64 10.26 1.36
N GLY A 66 11.37 10.28 1.79
CA GLY A 66 10.30 9.65 1.04
C GLY A 66 10.13 8.19 1.39
N PHE A 67 9.21 7.57 0.68
CA PHE A 67 8.89 6.17 0.90
C PHE A 67 8.36 5.57 -0.41
N PHE A 68 8.28 4.25 -0.44
CA PHE A 68 7.61 3.55 -1.54
C PHE A 68 6.66 2.51 -0.98
N VAL A 69 5.73 2.07 -1.82
CA VAL A 69 4.69 1.11 -1.44
C VAL A 69 4.92 -0.18 -2.23
N ARG A 70 4.83 -1.29 -1.51
CA ARG A 70 4.88 -2.62 -2.11
C ARG A 70 3.59 -3.33 -1.76
N LEU A 71 3.01 -4.02 -2.73
CA LEU A 71 1.77 -4.75 -2.51
C LEU A 71 1.87 -6.11 -3.17
N TYR A 72 1.05 -7.04 -2.71
CA TYR A 72 0.98 -8.36 -3.29
C TYR A 72 -0.46 -8.68 -3.69
N CYS A 73 -0.64 -8.90 -5.00
CA CYS A 73 -1.92 -9.32 -5.57
C CYS A 73 -1.86 -10.83 -5.78
N ASN A 74 -2.92 -11.55 -5.38
CA ASN A 74 -2.90 -13.00 -5.45
C ASN A 74 -2.77 -13.53 -6.87
N LEU A 75 -3.20 -12.77 -7.87
CA LEU A 75 -3.10 -13.20 -9.27
C LEU A 75 -1.89 -12.59 -10.00
N ASP A 76 -1.54 -11.36 -9.68
CA ASP A 76 -0.56 -10.61 -10.46
C ASP A 76 0.79 -10.45 -9.78
N GLY A 77 0.92 -10.94 -8.54
CA GLY A 77 2.20 -10.93 -7.84
C GLY A 77 2.53 -9.63 -7.16
N VAL A 78 3.81 -9.37 -6.98
CA VAL A 78 4.31 -8.22 -6.23
C VAL A 78 4.44 -7.01 -7.16
N TRP A 79 3.95 -5.87 -6.68
CA TRP A 79 4.05 -4.59 -7.38
C TRP A 79 4.67 -3.56 -6.45
N VAL A 80 5.53 -2.72 -7.01
CA VAL A 80 6.19 -1.65 -6.27
C VAL A 80 5.78 -0.32 -6.90
N THR A 81 5.33 0.62 -6.06
CA THR A 81 4.89 1.94 -6.49
C THR A 81 5.68 2.98 -5.72
N LYS A 82 6.19 3.96 -6.41
CA LYS A 82 6.95 5.05 -5.78
C LYS A 82 6.22 6.37 -5.83
#